data_61f52671f5ac3173ae10d049ed77877f
#
_entry.id   61f52671f5ac3173ae10d049ed77877f
#
_cell.length_a   1.000
_cell.length_b   1.000
_cell.length_c   1.000
_cell.angle_alpha   90.00
_cell.angle_beta   90.00
_cell.angle_gamma   90.00
#
_symmetry.space_group_name_H-M   'P 1'
#
loop_
_entity.id
_entity.type
_entity.pdbx_description
1 polymer ?
#
loop_
_entity_poly.entity_id
_entity_poly.type
_entity_poly.pdbx_seq_one_letter_code
_entity_poly.pdbx_strand_id
1 'polypeptide(L)'
;MGNRIWGSMAGRLAGHLVGRVAALALAVAALAVPAGAALACEKLVDMPTPRIEEMMEVLKDNSGGSELKQLLAFEELACSSRPAVRKFALDTGLASKSKPLRSQSFAALLMQRDQIRMDLLEELKGDRTMEMWIRNNGRSLAYKFHNKDAAQNCISLSPSYKCPGTQMIAIDGLNIRIIDPQRHLTGTFALQP
;
A
#
# COMPACT_ATOMS: atom_id res chain seq x y z
N MET A 1 46.32 -29.24 4.77
CA MET A 1 45.73 -30.12 5.75
C MET A 1 44.27 -29.85 5.71
N GLY A 2 43.44 -30.53 5.03
CA GLY A 2 43.13 -31.93 4.88
C GLY A 2 42.04 -32.31 5.85
N ASN A 3 40.78 -32.38 5.37
CA ASN A 3 40.07 -33.63 5.32
C ASN A 3 38.64 -33.50 4.79
N ARG A 4 38.39 -34.31 3.77
CA ARG A 4 37.10 -34.73 3.22
C ARG A 4 36.51 -35.81 4.14
N ILE A 5 35.17 -35.99 4.09
CA ILE A 5 34.45 -37.30 4.19
C ILE A 5 33.01 -36.94 3.72
N TRP A 6 32.43 -37.39 2.69
CA TRP A 6 31.94 -38.60 2.06
C TRP A 6 30.96 -39.39 2.94
N GLY A 7 29.78 -39.67 2.39
CA GLY A 7 28.78 -40.64 2.83
C GLY A 7 27.43 -40.30 2.20
N SER A 8 27.07 -40.73 1.19
CA SER A 8 26.62 -41.76 0.26
C SER A 8 25.69 -42.83 0.87
N MET A 9 24.69 -43.15 0.03
CA MET A 9 23.81 -44.34 -0.06
C MET A 9 22.43 -44.19 0.62
N ALA A 10 21.33 -44.20 -0.13
CA ALA A 10 20.75 -45.23 -1.02
C ALA A 10 19.87 -46.25 -0.27
N GLY A 11 18.66 -46.43 -0.69
CA GLY A 11 17.74 -47.51 -0.32
C GLY A 11 16.30 -47.12 -0.69
N ARG A 12 15.84 -47.36 -1.84
CA ARG A 12 15.13 -48.50 -2.47
C ARG A 12 13.82 -48.86 -1.82
N LEU A 13 12.76 -48.66 -2.56
CA LEU A 13 11.78 -49.55 -3.20
C LEU A 13 10.49 -49.86 -2.43
N ALA A 14 9.45 -49.54 -3.16
CA ALA A 14 8.31 -50.37 -3.55
C ALA A 14 7.13 -50.53 -2.59
N GLY A 15 5.96 -50.25 -3.12
CA GLY A 15 4.68 -50.67 -2.57
C GLY A 15 3.53 -50.06 -3.36
N HIS A 16 3.10 -50.72 -4.42
CA HIS A 16 1.81 -50.52 -5.10
C HIS A 16 0.66 -50.64 -4.09
N LEU A 17 -0.32 -49.73 -4.16
CA LEU A 17 -1.71 -50.09 -4.03
C LEU A 17 -2.61 -49.02 -4.64
N VAL A 18 -3.34 -49.47 -5.63
CA VAL A 18 -4.41 -48.81 -6.36
C VAL A 18 -5.55 -48.47 -5.41
N GLY A 19 -5.89 -47.20 -5.33
CA GLY A 19 -7.11 -46.76 -4.67
C GLY A 19 -7.64 -45.51 -5.39
N ARG A 20 -8.51 -45.71 -6.38
CA ARG A 20 -9.28 -44.64 -7.02
C ARG A 20 -10.24 -44.07 -5.98
N VAL A 21 -9.91 -42.94 -5.42
CA VAL A 21 -10.85 -42.04 -4.77
C VAL A 21 -10.88 -40.79 -5.62
N ALA A 22 -11.94 -40.60 -6.38
CA ALA A 22 -12.25 -39.37 -7.05
C ALA A 22 -12.56 -38.32 -5.99
N ALA A 23 -11.54 -37.60 -5.51
CA ALA A 23 -11.73 -36.41 -4.72
C ALA A 23 -12.11 -35.29 -5.67
N LEU A 24 -13.40 -34.93 -5.70
CA LEU A 24 -13.87 -33.65 -6.21
C LEU A 24 -13.17 -32.55 -5.39
N ALA A 25 -12.08 -32.05 -5.91
CA ALA A 25 -11.49 -30.82 -5.43
C ALA A 25 -12.41 -29.69 -5.89
N LEU A 26 -13.32 -29.27 -5.01
CA LEU A 26 -13.94 -27.95 -5.10
C LEU A 26 -12.78 -26.95 -4.96
N ALA A 27 -12.31 -26.45 -6.10
CA ALA A 27 -11.48 -25.27 -6.16
C ALA A 27 -12.35 -24.08 -5.73
N VAL A 28 -12.37 -23.81 -4.43
CA VAL A 28 -12.76 -22.51 -3.93
C VAL A 28 -11.67 -21.56 -4.43
N ALA A 29 -11.91 -20.96 -5.57
CA ALA A 29 -11.15 -19.79 -5.99
C ALA A 29 -11.44 -18.73 -4.92
N ALA A 30 -10.57 -18.67 -3.92
CA ALA A 30 -10.47 -17.51 -3.06
C ALA A 30 -10.16 -16.35 -4.02
N LEU A 31 -11.17 -15.56 -4.31
CA LEU A 31 -11.01 -14.24 -4.89
C LEU A 31 -10.20 -13.48 -3.84
N ALA A 32 -8.89 -13.55 -3.98
CA ALA A 32 -7.99 -12.62 -3.33
C ALA A 32 -8.37 -11.26 -3.92
N VAL A 33 -9.28 -10.57 -3.25
CA VAL A 33 -9.50 -9.14 -3.49
C VAL A 33 -8.13 -8.52 -3.25
N PRO A 34 -7.48 -7.93 -4.26
CA PRO A 34 -6.21 -7.26 -4.06
C PRO A 34 -6.44 -6.20 -3.00
N ALA A 35 -5.77 -6.36 -1.86
CA ALA A 35 -5.88 -5.44 -0.76
C ALA A 35 -5.45 -4.05 -1.27
N GLY A 36 -6.47 -3.19 -1.50
CA GLY A 36 -6.24 -1.76 -1.62
C GLY A 36 -5.53 -1.29 -2.88
N ALA A 37 -6.13 -1.51 -4.06
CA ALA A 37 -5.79 -0.65 -5.18
C ALA A 37 -6.10 0.80 -4.78
N ALA A 38 -5.09 1.67 -4.79
CA ALA A 38 -5.31 3.09 -4.50
C ALA A 38 -6.27 3.66 -5.54
N LEU A 39 -7.23 4.46 -5.07
CA LEU A 39 -8.19 5.11 -5.94
C LEU A 39 -7.48 6.04 -6.93
N ALA A 40 -7.38 5.61 -8.17
CA ALA A 40 -7.21 6.49 -9.29
C ALA A 40 -8.59 6.90 -9.77
N CYS A 41 -8.99 8.11 -9.44
CA CYS A 41 -10.17 8.67 -10.07
C CYS A 41 -9.86 8.92 -11.54
N GLU A 42 -10.30 8.06 -12.45
CA GLU A 42 -10.16 8.27 -13.89
C GLU A 42 -10.80 9.60 -14.32
N LYS A 43 -11.92 9.93 -13.67
CA LYS A 43 -12.59 11.23 -13.83
C LYS A 43 -13.22 11.63 -12.50
N LEU A 44 -13.20 12.93 -12.24
CA LEU A 44 -13.98 13.48 -11.15
C LEU A 44 -15.47 13.43 -11.51
N VAL A 45 -16.29 12.94 -10.57
CA VAL A 45 -17.72 12.71 -10.76
C VAL A 45 -18.51 13.84 -10.11
N ASP A 46 -19.43 14.43 -10.87
CA ASP A 46 -20.40 15.37 -10.30
C ASP A 46 -21.62 14.59 -9.79
N MET A 47 -21.74 14.53 -8.47
CA MET A 47 -22.83 13.81 -7.81
C MET A 47 -23.89 14.78 -7.31
N PRO A 48 -25.19 14.40 -7.38
CA PRO A 48 -26.25 15.19 -6.77
C PRO A 48 -26.11 15.24 -5.25
N THR A 49 -26.48 16.37 -4.66
CA THR A 49 -26.32 16.61 -3.20
C THR A 49 -26.95 15.51 -2.34
N PRO A 50 -28.17 15.02 -2.60
CA PRO A 50 -28.75 13.94 -1.79
C PRO A 50 -27.90 12.66 -1.78
N ARG A 51 -27.25 12.32 -2.92
CA ARG A 51 -26.35 11.16 -3.00
C ARG A 51 -25.09 11.36 -2.19
N ILE A 52 -24.54 12.59 -2.21
CA ILE A 52 -23.38 12.93 -1.38
C ILE A 52 -23.72 12.79 0.10
N GLU A 53 -24.86 13.31 0.54
CA GLU A 53 -25.32 13.23 1.94
C GLU A 53 -25.50 11.77 2.38
N GLU A 54 -26.16 10.93 1.57
CA GLU A 54 -26.30 9.50 1.82
C GLU A 54 -24.94 8.82 2.02
N MET A 55 -23.99 9.04 1.10
CA MET A 55 -22.66 8.44 1.18
C MET A 55 -21.85 8.96 2.39
N MET A 56 -22.00 10.23 2.74
CA MET A 56 -21.34 10.79 3.92
C MET A 56 -21.86 10.15 5.20
N GLU A 57 -23.14 9.85 5.32
CA GLU A 57 -23.70 9.14 6.47
C GLU A 57 -23.20 7.69 6.54
N VAL A 58 -23.15 6.99 5.41
CA VAL A 58 -22.60 5.63 5.33
C VAL A 58 -21.13 5.62 5.77
N LEU A 59 -20.33 6.62 5.33
CA LEU A 59 -18.91 6.68 5.66
C LEU A 59 -18.67 7.00 7.14
N LYS A 60 -19.54 7.79 7.79
CA LYS A 60 -19.47 8.11 9.22
C LYS A 60 -19.91 6.97 10.13
N ASP A 61 -20.64 6.00 9.60
CA ASP A 61 -21.24 4.93 10.41
C ASP A 61 -20.16 4.06 11.07
N ASN A 62 -19.89 4.33 12.35
CA ASN A 62 -18.97 3.55 13.18
C ASN A 62 -19.66 2.41 13.94
N SER A 63 -20.93 2.13 13.68
CA SER A 63 -21.73 1.12 14.40
C SER A 63 -21.44 -0.32 14.03
N GLY A 64 -20.45 -0.56 13.15
CA GLY A 64 -20.11 -1.89 12.63
C GLY A 64 -20.94 -2.28 11.40
N GLY A 65 -21.47 -1.29 10.68
CA GLY A 65 -22.07 -1.46 9.38
C GLY A 65 -21.12 -2.15 8.39
N SER A 66 -21.65 -2.55 7.23
CA SER A 66 -20.84 -3.27 6.23
C SER A 66 -19.60 -2.46 5.84
N GLU A 67 -18.40 -2.95 6.19
CA GLU A 67 -17.12 -2.36 5.80
C GLU A 67 -17.05 -2.14 4.28
N LEU A 68 -17.62 -3.05 3.50
CA LEU A 68 -17.73 -2.91 2.05
C LEU A 68 -18.53 -1.66 1.65
N LYS A 69 -19.64 -1.37 2.34
CA LYS A 69 -20.44 -0.16 2.05
C LYS A 69 -19.64 1.10 2.34
N GLN A 70 -18.87 1.12 3.42
CA GLN A 70 -18.00 2.25 3.75
C GLN A 70 -16.89 2.45 2.72
N LEU A 71 -16.27 1.36 2.24
CA LEU A 71 -15.26 1.42 1.18
C LEU A 71 -15.86 1.97 -0.12
N LEU A 72 -17.03 1.49 -0.54
CA LEU A 72 -17.71 2.00 -1.73
C LEU A 72 -18.11 3.47 -1.59
N ALA A 73 -18.64 3.86 -0.43
CA ALA A 73 -18.98 5.27 -0.15
C ALA A 73 -17.72 6.16 -0.18
N PHE A 74 -16.61 5.67 0.37
CA PHE A 74 -15.33 6.36 0.30
C PHE A 74 -14.87 6.57 -1.15
N GLU A 75 -14.94 5.52 -1.96
CA GLU A 75 -14.55 5.56 -3.38
C GLU A 75 -15.34 6.61 -4.15
N GLU A 76 -16.66 6.61 -4.00
CA GLU A 76 -17.51 7.60 -4.67
C GLU A 76 -17.18 9.03 -4.20
N LEU A 77 -17.10 9.27 -2.89
CA LEU A 77 -16.84 10.61 -2.34
C LEU A 77 -15.42 11.11 -2.63
N ALA A 78 -14.42 10.24 -2.59
CA ALA A 78 -13.03 10.59 -2.88
C ALA A 78 -12.81 11.00 -4.36
N CYS A 79 -13.70 10.57 -5.26
CA CYS A 79 -13.71 10.94 -6.67
C CYS A 79 -14.71 12.05 -7.02
N SER A 80 -15.34 12.69 -6.03
CA SER A 80 -16.26 13.81 -6.27
C SER A 80 -15.55 14.98 -6.94
N SER A 81 -16.23 15.67 -7.86
CA SER A 81 -15.76 16.92 -8.45
C SER A 81 -15.60 18.05 -7.41
N ARG A 82 -16.32 17.96 -6.29
CA ARG A 82 -16.33 18.96 -5.21
C ARG A 82 -15.16 18.77 -4.23
N PRO A 83 -14.20 19.71 -4.13
CA PRO A 83 -13.01 19.55 -3.29
C PRO A 83 -13.32 19.32 -1.79
N ALA A 84 -14.37 19.96 -1.27
CA ALA A 84 -14.79 19.80 0.13
C ALA A 84 -15.27 18.37 0.43
N VAL A 85 -15.96 17.73 -0.53
CA VAL A 85 -16.43 16.33 -0.41
C VAL A 85 -15.25 15.38 -0.42
N ARG A 86 -14.27 15.57 -1.32
CA ARG A 86 -13.04 14.77 -1.34
C ARG A 86 -12.25 14.88 -0.04
N LYS A 87 -12.11 16.12 0.46
CA LYS A 87 -11.42 16.35 1.74
C LYS A 87 -12.12 15.63 2.89
N PHE A 88 -13.44 15.74 2.97
CA PHE A 88 -14.24 15.04 3.97
C PHE A 88 -14.02 13.52 3.91
N ALA A 89 -14.08 12.93 2.69
CA ALA A 89 -13.87 11.50 2.51
C ALA A 89 -12.49 11.06 3.03
N LEU A 90 -11.43 11.78 2.65
CA LEU A 90 -10.06 11.47 3.07
C LEU A 90 -9.89 11.60 4.59
N ASP A 91 -10.36 12.68 5.19
CA ASP A 91 -10.23 12.93 6.63
C ASP A 91 -11.00 11.85 7.43
N THR A 92 -12.24 11.53 7.00
CA THR A 92 -13.07 10.52 7.67
C THR A 92 -12.48 9.13 7.51
N GLY A 93 -12.03 8.80 6.31
CA GLY A 93 -11.43 7.50 6.03
C GLY A 93 -10.12 7.27 6.80
N LEU A 94 -9.25 8.27 6.92
CA LEU A 94 -8.03 8.20 7.72
C LEU A 94 -8.30 8.07 9.22
N ALA A 95 -9.39 8.68 9.72
CA ALA A 95 -9.80 8.59 11.11
C ALA A 95 -10.60 7.31 11.43
N SER A 96 -10.94 6.49 10.45
CA SER A 96 -11.74 5.28 10.63
C SER A 96 -11.02 4.24 11.49
N LYS A 97 -11.79 3.42 12.21
CA LYS A 97 -11.30 2.22 12.90
C LYS A 97 -11.02 1.05 11.92
N SER A 98 -11.67 1.04 10.75
CA SER A 98 -11.44 0.05 9.71
C SER A 98 -10.03 0.20 9.12
N LYS A 99 -9.20 -0.85 9.26
CA LYS A 99 -7.85 -0.86 8.69
C LYS A 99 -7.87 -0.76 7.16
N PRO A 100 -8.73 -1.50 6.44
CA PRO A 100 -8.86 -1.37 4.99
C PRO A 100 -9.22 0.05 4.56
N LEU A 101 -10.21 0.68 5.20
CA LEU A 101 -10.62 2.05 4.86
C LEU A 101 -9.51 3.06 5.10
N ARG A 102 -8.78 2.97 6.22
CA ARG A 102 -7.61 3.83 6.47
C ARG A 102 -6.52 3.63 5.42
N SER A 103 -6.24 2.38 5.05
CA SER A 103 -5.22 2.06 4.06
C SER A 103 -5.56 2.63 2.68
N GLN A 104 -6.82 2.49 2.27
CA GLN A 104 -7.29 3.04 1.01
C GLN A 104 -7.28 4.57 1.01
N SER A 105 -7.70 5.19 2.12
CA SER A 105 -7.67 6.64 2.28
C SER A 105 -6.24 7.19 2.27
N PHE A 106 -5.29 6.49 2.90
CA PHE A 106 -3.89 6.87 2.87
C PHE A 106 -3.29 6.79 1.47
N ALA A 107 -3.56 5.70 0.75
CA ALA A 107 -3.11 5.56 -0.64
C ALA A 107 -3.72 6.65 -1.54
N ALA A 108 -5.02 6.90 -1.41
CA ALA A 108 -5.71 7.96 -2.16
C ALA A 108 -5.15 9.36 -1.85
N LEU A 109 -4.82 9.64 -0.58
CA LEU A 109 -4.18 10.89 -0.17
C LEU A 109 -2.83 11.06 -0.87
N LEU A 110 -1.97 10.04 -0.86
CA LEU A 110 -0.67 10.10 -1.53
C LEU A 110 -0.81 10.28 -3.04
N MET A 111 -1.76 9.58 -3.66
CA MET A 111 -2.02 9.71 -5.09
C MET A 111 -2.51 11.10 -5.51
N GLN A 112 -3.12 11.85 -4.60
CA GLN A 112 -3.57 13.23 -4.86
C GLN A 112 -2.48 14.30 -4.61
N ARG A 113 -1.36 13.94 -3.97
CA ARG A 113 -0.27 14.86 -3.68
C ARG A 113 0.75 14.90 -4.82
N ASP A 114 1.44 16.02 -4.96
CA ASP A 114 2.53 16.18 -5.92
C ASP A 114 3.90 15.99 -5.28
N GLN A 115 3.93 15.95 -3.97
CA GLN A 115 5.14 15.74 -3.20
C GLN A 115 4.85 15.23 -1.79
N ILE A 116 5.84 14.59 -1.18
CA ILE A 116 5.84 14.24 0.23
C ILE A 116 7.11 14.79 0.89
N ARG A 117 6.96 15.21 2.13
CA ARG A 117 8.07 15.52 3.02
C ARG A 117 8.03 14.57 4.21
N MET A 118 9.17 14.03 4.54
CA MET A 118 9.33 13.11 5.66
C MET A 118 10.49 13.56 6.50
N ASP A 119 10.32 13.51 7.80
CA ASP A 119 11.38 13.81 8.76
C ASP A 119 11.85 12.49 9.39
N LEU A 120 13.18 12.30 9.43
CA LEU A 120 13.79 11.14 10.08
C LEU A 120 13.73 11.34 11.60
N LEU A 121 13.18 10.36 12.29
CA LEU A 121 13.06 10.38 13.75
C LEU A 121 14.46 10.29 14.41
N GLU A 122 14.57 10.82 15.63
CA GLU A 122 15.83 10.82 16.38
C GLU A 122 16.30 9.45 16.85
N GLU A 123 15.48 8.44 16.80
CA GLU A 123 15.73 7.06 17.28
C GLU A 123 16.85 6.32 16.54
N LEU A 124 17.41 6.94 15.49
CA LEU A 124 18.54 6.41 14.73
C LEU A 124 19.91 6.76 15.35
N LYS A 125 19.93 7.24 16.59
CA LYS A 125 21.18 7.52 17.34
C LYS A 125 21.95 6.23 17.57
N GLY A 126 23.22 6.22 17.16
CA GLY A 126 24.15 5.10 17.35
C GLY A 126 24.45 4.30 16.08
N ASP A 127 23.74 4.53 14.99
CA ASP A 127 24.15 4.01 13.68
C ASP A 127 25.01 5.05 12.96
N ARG A 128 26.32 4.80 12.97
CA ARG A 128 27.32 5.70 12.37
C ARG A 128 27.07 5.94 10.87
N THR A 129 26.57 4.95 10.17
CA THR A 129 26.26 5.05 8.74
C THR A 129 25.10 6.00 8.52
N MET A 130 24.05 5.86 9.33
CA MET A 130 22.88 6.72 9.27
C MET A 130 23.20 8.15 9.74
N GLU A 131 24.04 8.32 10.76
CA GLU A 131 24.49 9.64 11.18
C GLU A 131 25.27 10.37 10.08
N MET A 132 26.19 9.68 9.38
CA MET A 132 26.88 10.24 8.21
C MET A 132 25.90 10.57 7.08
N TRP A 133 24.92 9.69 6.83
CA TRP A 133 23.92 9.92 5.80
C TRP A 133 23.08 11.17 6.11
N ILE A 134 22.61 11.34 7.36
CA ILE A 134 21.87 12.52 7.82
C ILE A 134 22.73 13.79 7.70
N ARG A 135 24.01 13.71 8.03
CA ARG A 135 24.93 14.85 7.89
C ARG A 135 25.03 15.33 6.44
N ASN A 136 25.03 14.41 5.48
CA ASN A 136 25.19 14.72 4.08
C ASN A 136 23.87 15.13 3.38
N ASN A 137 22.75 14.58 3.82
CA ASN A 137 21.44 14.74 3.14
C ASN A 137 20.43 15.56 3.96
N GLY A 138 20.72 15.84 5.24
CA GLY A 138 19.79 16.45 6.18
C GLY A 138 18.80 15.42 6.77
N ARG A 139 18.00 15.87 7.74
CA ARG A 139 16.98 15.03 8.40
C ARG A 139 15.64 15.01 7.67
N SER A 140 15.41 15.99 6.83
CA SER A 140 14.16 16.15 6.13
C SER A 140 14.33 15.77 4.66
N LEU A 141 13.55 14.80 4.23
CA LEU A 141 13.52 14.31 2.87
C LEU A 141 12.28 14.83 2.16
N ALA A 142 12.48 15.50 1.04
CA ALA A 142 11.39 15.91 0.16
C ALA A 142 11.48 15.15 -1.16
N TYR A 143 10.38 14.56 -1.56
CA TYR A 143 10.25 13.85 -2.83
C TYR A 143 9.13 14.45 -3.65
N LYS A 144 9.45 14.83 -4.87
CA LYS A 144 8.46 15.19 -5.88
C LYS A 144 7.97 13.92 -6.57
N PHE A 145 6.66 13.84 -6.79
CA PHE A 145 6.00 12.74 -7.47
C PHE A 145 5.93 13.02 -8.97
N HIS A 146 6.18 12.01 -9.78
CA HIS A 146 6.13 12.11 -11.23
C HIS A 146 5.03 11.24 -11.81
N ASN A 147 5.28 9.93 -11.96
CA ASN A 147 4.31 9.00 -12.50
C ASN A 147 3.64 8.25 -11.34
N LYS A 148 2.32 8.20 -11.33
CA LYS A 148 1.52 7.54 -10.30
C LYS A 148 0.75 6.40 -10.95
N ASP A 149 0.86 5.21 -10.38
CA ASP A 149 0.13 4.02 -10.79
C ASP A 149 -0.68 3.52 -9.59
N ALA A 150 -1.96 3.85 -9.59
CA ALA A 150 -2.84 3.50 -8.49
C ALA A 150 -3.17 2.00 -8.47
N ALA A 151 -3.21 1.35 -9.62
CA ALA A 151 -3.47 -0.09 -9.69
C ALA A 151 -2.33 -0.90 -9.06
N GLN A 152 -1.11 -0.37 -9.10
CA GLN A 152 0.07 -0.99 -8.51
C GLN A 152 0.49 -0.36 -7.18
N ASN A 153 -0.28 0.60 -6.66
CA ASN A 153 0.06 1.34 -5.44
C ASN A 153 1.49 1.90 -5.45
N CYS A 154 1.88 2.50 -6.56
CA CYS A 154 3.24 2.92 -6.81
C CYS A 154 3.31 4.37 -7.29
N ILE A 155 4.34 5.09 -6.84
CA ILE A 155 4.63 6.47 -7.25
C ILE A 155 6.10 6.53 -7.67
N SER A 156 6.37 6.95 -8.89
CA SER A 156 7.74 7.17 -9.36
C SER A 156 8.30 8.50 -8.80
N LEU A 157 9.55 8.45 -8.37
CA LEU A 157 10.32 9.60 -7.90
C LEU A 157 11.17 10.24 -9.01
N SER A 158 11.05 9.74 -10.23
CA SER A 158 11.78 10.25 -11.39
C SER A 158 10.85 10.36 -12.59
N PRO A 159 10.99 11.42 -13.42
CA PRO A 159 10.19 11.55 -14.64
C PRO A 159 10.52 10.48 -15.68
N SER A 160 11.72 9.90 -15.61
CA SER A 160 12.22 8.92 -16.59
C SER A 160 11.76 7.49 -16.31
N TYR A 161 11.23 7.22 -15.13
CA TYR A 161 10.83 5.87 -14.73
C TYR A 161 9.32 5.75 -14.57
N LYS A 162 8.79 4.61 -15.02
CA LYS A 162 7.41 4.20 -14.74
C LYS A 162 7.36 3.40 -13.44
N CYS A 163 6.19 3.19 -12.91
CA CYS A 163 5.92 2.27 -11.81
C CYS A 163 5.57 0.87 -12.34
N PRO A 164 6.07 -0.18 -11.70
CA PRO A 164 7.15 -0.20 -10.70
C PRO A 164 8.51 0.08 -11.34
N GLY A 165 9.42 0.66 -10.58
CA GLY A 165 10.73 1.06 -11.08
C GLY A 165 11.82 1.05 -10.01
N THR A 166 13.02 1.49 -10.41
CA THR A 166 14.19 1.52 -9.53
C THR A 166 14.21 2.71 -8.58
N GLN A 167 13.36 3.72 -8.83
CA GLN A 167 13.30 4.93 -8.02
C GLN A 167 11.83 5.26 -7.76
N MET A 168 11.30 4.78 -6.64
CA MET A 168 9.86 4.80 -6.39
C MET A 168 9.48 4.79 -4.91
N ILE A 169 8.23 5.11 -4.67
CA ILE A 169 7.49 4.81 -3.45
C ILE A 169 6.48 3.71 -3.77
N ALA A 170 6.52 2.61 -3.02
CA ALA A 170 5.48 1.60 -3.01
C ALA A 170 4.61 1.78 -1.76
N ILE A 171 3.30 1.72 -1.91
CA ILE A 171 2.32 1.88 -0.84
C ILE A 171 1.79 0.51 -0.46
N ASP A 172 1.93 0.14 0.82
CA ASP A 172 1.47 -1.14 1.36
C ASP A 172 0.68 -0.89 2.65
N GLY A 173 -0.62 -0.81 2.49
CA GLY A 173 -1.53 -0.47 3.58
C GLY A 173 -1.26 0.94 4.13
N LEU A 174 -0.83 1.03 5.40
CA LEU A 174 -0.44 2.28 6.05
C LEU A 174 1.08 2.53 6.01
N ASN A 175 1.80 1.72 5.27
CA ASN A 175 3.24 1.84 5.12
C ASN A 175 3.58 2.34 3.73
N ILE A 176 4.67 3.06 3.63
CA ILE A 176 5.33 3.36 2.36
C ILE A 176 6.73 2.78 2.38
N ARG A 177 7.11 2.13 1.29
CA ARG A 177 8.49 1.71 1.06
C ARG A 177 9.11 2.60 0.01
N ILE A 178 10.19 3.26 0.37
CA ILE A 178 10.96 4.13 -0.53
C ILE A 178 12.15 3.36 -1.04
N ILE A 179 12.38 3.44 -2.34
CA ILE A 179 13.56 2.96 -3.03
C ILE A 179 14.15 4.17 -3.75
N ASP A 180 15.30 4.67 -3.28
CA ASP A 180 16.02 5.79 -3.87
C ASP A 180 17.52 5.49 -3.90
N PRO A 181 18.01 4.78 -4.94
CA PRO A 181 19.43 4.42 -5.07
C PRO A 181 20.32 5.65 -5.21
N GLN A 182 19.84 6.78 -5.72
CA GLN A 182 20.63 8.00 -5.85
C GLN A 182 21.01 8.59 -4.49
N ARG A 183 20.15 8.41 -3.50
CA ARG A 183 20.42 8.81 -2.11
C ARG A 183 20.84 7.64 -1.22
N HIS A 184 21.10 6.46 -1.81
CA HIS A 184 21.40 5.24 -1.07
C HIS A 184 20.35 4.93 0.01
N LEU A 185 19.09 5.28 -0.25
CA LEU A 185 17.98 5.10 0.68
C LEU A 185 17.05 3.98 0.21
N THR A 186 16.90 2.99 1.06
CA THR A 186 15.82 2.01 0.99
C THR A 186 15.26 1.83 2.38
N GLY A 187 13.99 2.13 2.58
CA GLY A 187 13.39 2.07 3.90
C GLY A 187 11.88 1.99 3.86
N THR A 188 11.29 1.60 4.99
CA THR A 188 9.85 1.57 5.19
C THR A 188 9.47 2.60 6.25
N PHE A 189 8.45 3.38 5.95
CA PHE A 189 7.90 4.41 6.81
C PHE A 189 6.43 4.06 7.06
N ALA A 190 5.98 4.19 8.29
CA ALA A 190 4.60 3.97 8.66
C ALA A 190 3.90 5.30 8.92
N LEU A 191 2.61 5.38 8.56
CA LEU A 191 1.76 6.46 9.05
C LEU A 191 1.54 6.24 10.54
N GLN A 192 1.99 7.19 11.35
CA GLN A 192 1.67 7.18 12.77
C GLN A 192 0.25 7.71 12.98
N PRO A 193 -0.50 7.10 13.91
CA PRO A 193 -1.86 7.51 14.25
C PRO A 193 -1.92 8.92 14.86
#